data_f472ef139daf3b0a3a64d922c3aefca1
#
_entry.id   f472ef139daf3b0a3a64d922c3aefca1
#
_cell.length_a   1.000
_cell.length_b   1.000
_cell.length_c   1.000
_cell.angle_alpha   90.00
_cell.angle_beta   90.00
_cell.angle_gamma   90.00
#
_symmetry.space_group_name_H-M   'P 1'
#
loop_
_entity.id
_entity.type
_entity.pdbx_description
1 polymer ?
#
loop_
_entity_poly.entity_id
_entity_poly.type
_entity_poly.pdbx_seq_one_letter_code
_entity_poly.pdbx_strand_id
1 'polypeptide(L)'
;MITGNPADSIASTRRSFLATSASGLGTLGLAHLLQEQGLLGAEGEGGLPASPLAPRLPHFAPRAKNCIFLFMAGAPSQLDLFDPKPKLDELHGKPLPESMTKDVRFAFIKKKTAVLMRSPRKFTRHGQCGMELSDFLPHIGSCADDIALVRSIYSEQFNHHPGQLMMNTGVARFGNPSVGSWLNYGLGSESKNLPGYVVLTAGRGSSGGTSNWTSGFLPSAYAGVLFRSKGEPILNLDNPPGLGPDLQRASLDALRDLNSRRYAKTLDPEIQSRIASYELAFRMQKSAPELIDLRDETRSTLDMYGVDRKDLPNAGRGGGKNIFSNFSTNCLLARRMVERGVRFVNIYHASWDHHSNLEKELRYNATMADQPVAALIKDLKQRGLLDDTLVVWGSEFGRTPLGENRGGRSANTGRDHHPFSFSIFMAGGGIRGGQVVGETDEVGWHAIKDRMHINDFHATLLHLFGFDHERLTYRFKGRDFRLTDVAGKVANKLIS
;
A
#
# COMPACT_ATOMS: atom_id res chain seq x y z
N MET A 1 54.43 14.09 -53.01
CA MET A 1 53.52 15.10 -52.46
C MET A 1 52.41 14.42 -51.76
N ILE A 2 52.49 14.36 -50.44
CA ILE A 2 51.50 13.76 -49.56
C ILE A 2 50.74 14.93 -48.93
N THR A 3 49.48 15.08 -49.29
CA THR A 3 48.57 16.05 -48.65
C THR A 3 47.61 15.30 -47.76
N GLY A 4 48.00 15.12 -46.50
CA GLY A 4 47.11 14.68 -45.44
C GLY A 4 46.39 15.89 -44.86
N ASN A 5 45.10 15.83 -44.80
CA ASN A 5 44.23 16.89 -44.27
C ASN A 5 44.31 16.91 -42.71
N PRO A 6 44.65 18.04 -42.07
CA PRO A 6 44.81 18.09 -40.61
C PRO A 6 43.50 18.07 -39.80
N ALA A 7 42.34 17.93 -40.46
CA ALA A 7 41.03 17.98 -39.80
C ALA A 7 40.55 16.66 -39.18
N ASP A 8 41.25 15.54 -39.46
CA ASP A 8 40.82 14.19 -38.97
C ASP A 8 41.36 13.81 -37.58
N SER A 9 42.07 14.72 -36.87
CA SER A 9 42.72 14.38 -35.60
C SER A 9 42.00 14.89 -34.32
N ILE A 10 40.82 15.48 -34.41
CA ILE A 10 40.13 16.02 -33.24
C ILE A 10 38.68 15.51 -33.11
N ALA A 11 38.50 14.23 -33.27
CA ALA A 11 37.23 13.59 -32.84
C ALA A 11 37.49 12.35 -31.98
N SER A 12 38.42 12.47 -31.03
CA SER A 12 38.39 11.56 -29.90
C SER A 12 37.18 11.97 -29.05
N THR A 13 36.09 11.23 -29.19
CA THR A 13 34.91 11.42 -28.41
C THR A 13 35.28 11.37 -26.92
N ARG A 14 34.58 12.11 -26.04
CA ARG A 14 34.73 12.01 -24.55
C ARG A 14 34.81 10.56 -24.07
N ARG A 15 34.15 9.69 -24.77
CA ARG A 15 34.14 8.23 -24.53
C ARG A 15 35.48 7.57 -24.83
N SER A 16 36.15 7.92 -25.94
CA SER A 16 37.50 7.44 -26.27
C SER A 16 38.56 8.00 -25.32
N PHE A 17 38.44 9.25 -24.92
CA PHE A 17 39.31 9.87 -23.90
C PHE A 17 39.22 9.16 -22.56
N LEU A 18 37.99 8.90 -22.09
CA LEU A 18 37.76 8.14 -20.82
C LEU A 18 38.22 6.69 -20.90
N ALA A 19 38.09 6.06 -22.05
CA ALA A 19 38.54 4.64 -22.26
C ALA A 19 40.07 4.51 -22.33
N THR A 20 40.77 5.52 -22.83
CA THR A 20 42.23 5.48 -23.00
C THR A 20 43.04 6.08 -21.87
N SER A 21 42.46 6.95 -21.07
CA SER A 21 43.15 7.62 -19.94
C SER A 21 42.99 6.89 -18.59
N ALA A 22 42.17 5.84 -18.51
CA ALA A 22 41.97 5.15 -17.26
C ALA A 22 42.97 3.97 -17.13
N SER A 23 44.02 4.17 -16.33
CA SER A 23 44.70 3.03 -15.69
C SER A 23 43.64 2.19 -14.94
N GLY A 24 43.77 0.83 -14.93
CA GLY A 24 42.74 -0.11 -14.47
C GLY A 24 42.03 0.19 -13.15
N LEU A 25 42.63 0.96 -12.24
CA LEU A 25 42.03 1.45 -11.00
C LEU A 25 40.95 2.53 -11.24
N GLY A 26 41.13 3.41 -12.22
CA GLY A 26 40.14 4.43 -12.55
C GLY A 26 38.88 3.86 -13.21
N THR A 27 39.02 2.79 -14.01
CA THR A 27 37.89 2.07 -14.59
C THR A 27 37.10 1.29 -13.54
N LEU A 28 37.75 0.68 -12.56
CA LEU A 28 37.10 0.00 -11.43
C LEU A 28 36.35 1.01 -10.53
N GLY A 29 36.97 2.17 -10.24
CA GLY A 29 36.33 3.24 -9.48
C GLY A 29 35.12 3.85 -10.21
N LEU A 30 35.22 4.06 -11.51
CA LEU A 30 34.12 4.55 -12.35
C LEU A 30 33.01 3.50 -12.48
N ALA A 31 33.37 2.21 -12.65
CA ALA A 31 32.41 1.12 -12.68
C ALA A 31 31.66 0.98 -11.36
N HIS A 32 32.35 1.14 -10.22
CA HIS A 32 31.74 1.15 -8.89
C HIS A 32 30.78 2.33 -8.69
N LEU A 33 31.19 3.53 -9.06
CA LEU A 33 30.34 4.73 -9.01
C LEU A 33 29.14 4.63 -9.94
N LEU A 34 29.29 4.06 -11.13
CA LEU A 34 28.18 3.86 -12.06
C LEU A 34 27.24 2.73 -11.59
N GLN A 35 27.77 1.75 -10.87
CA GLN A 35 26.99 0.69 -10.24
C GLN A 35 26.21 1.21 -9.03
N GLU A 36 26.81 2.03 -8.17
CA GLU A 36 26.12 2.72 -7.07
C GLU A 36 25.00 3.65 -7.58
N GLN A 37 25.18 4.27 -8.73
CA GLN A 37 24.18 5.14 -9.35
C GLN A 37 23.15 4.36 -10.20
N GLY A 38 23.23 3.02 -10.26
CA GLY A 38 22.36 2.19 -11.07
C GLY A 38 22.51 2.43 -12.59
N LEU A 39 23.62 3.03 -13.02
CA LEU A 39 23.90 3.36 -14.43
C LEU A 39 24.63 2.23 -15.17
N LEU A 40 25.22 1.27 -14.45
CA LEU A 40 25.63 -0.01 -15.01
C LEU A 40 24.51 -1.03 -14.78
N GLY A 41 23.63 -1.16 -15.75
CA GLY A 41 22.67 -2.26 -15.76
C GLY A 41 23.42 -3.60 -15.82
N ALA A 42 23.04 -4.57 -14.98
CA ALA A 42 23.49 -5.95 -15.18
C ALA A 42 23.08 -6.37 -16.58
N GLU A 43 24.05 -6.83 -17.39
CA GLU A 43 23.76 -7.37 -18.70
C GLU A 43 22.90 -8.63 -18.55
N GLY A 44 21.67 -8.58 -19.06
CA GLY A 44 20.81 -9.76 -19.21
C GLY A 44 21.35 -10.68 -20.35
N GLU A 45 20.93 -11.92 -20.35
CA GLU A 45 21.26 -12.87 -21.45
C GLU A 45 20.91 -12.23 -22.80
N GLY A 46 21.90 -12.08 -23.66
CA GLY A 46 21.75 -11.48 -24.99
C GLY A 46 22.10 -10.00 -25.13
N GLY A 47 22.81 -9.37 -24.15
CA GLY A 47 23.29 -7.97 -24.24
C GLY A 47 22.19 -6.90 -24.07
N LEU A 48 21.01 -7.28 -23.60
CA LEU A 48 19.95 -6.38 -23.22
C LEU A 48 20.14 -5.97 -21.75
N PRO A 49 19.81 -4.72 -21.36
CA PRO A 49 19.78 -4.31 -19.97
C PRO A 49 18.86 -5.23 -19.18
N ALA A 50 19.19 -5.48 -17.91
CA ALA A 50 18.36 -6.28 -17.02
C ALA A 50 16.92 -5.75 -16.99
N SER A 51 15.95 -6.67 -16.86
CA SER A 51 14.52 -6.29 -16.71
C SER A 51 14.37 -5.22 -15.63
N PRO A 52 13.54 -4.18 -15.83
CA PRO A 52 13.27 -3.18 -14.79
C PRO A 52 12.71 -3.80 -13.50
N LEU A 53 12.12 -5.02 -13.61
CA LEU A 53 11.58 -5.77 -12.48
C LEU A 53 12.57 -6.79 -11.89
N ALA A 54 13.83 -6.85 -12.37
CA ALA A 54 14.83 -7.73 -11.78
C ALA A 54 15.05 -7.41 -10.30
N PRO A 55 15.25 -8.42 -9.42
CA PRO A 55 15.55 -8.19 -8.00
C PRO A 55 16.78 -7.30 -7.82
N ARG A 56 16.70 -6.41 -6.85
CA ARG A 56 17.76 -5.46 -6.47
C ARG A 56 18.04 -5.55 -5.00
N LEU A 57 19.27 -5.22 -4.61
CA LEU A 57 19.65 -5.16 -3.21
C LEU A 57 19.14 -3.85 -2.58
N PRO A 58 18.62 -3.89 -1.33
CA PRO A 58 18.31 -2.72 -0.57
C PRO A 58 19.57 -2.02 -0.06
N HIS A 59 19.44 -0.88 0.58
CA HIS A 59 20.57 -0.12 1.16
C HIS A 59 21.20 -0.83 2.38
N PHE A 60 20.41 -1.61 3.11
CA PHE A 60 20.83 -2.43 4.26
C PHE A 60 19.89 -3.63 4.41
N ALA A 61 20.23 -4.57 5.29
CA ALA A 61 19.48 -5.79 5.50
C ALA A 61 18.01 -5.51 5.84
N PRO A 62 17.04 -5.96 5.01
CA PRO A 62 15.62 -5.72 5.24
C PRO A 62 15.09 -6.62 6.35
N ARG A 63 14.04 -6.17 7.05
CA ARG A 63 13.25 -6.96 8.00
C ARG A 63 11.98 -7.51 7.33
N ALA A 64 11.45 -6.80 6.36
CA ALA A 64 10.30 -7.22 5.56
C ALA A 64 10.71 -7.51 4.11
N LYS A 65 10.16 -8.58 3.54
CA LYS A 65 10.28 -8.92 2.11
C LYS A 65 9.00 -8.57 1.34
N ASN A 66 7.85 -8.69 2.00
CA ASN A 66 6.53 -8.50 1.41
C ASN A 66 5.67 -7.57 2.29
N CYS A 67 4.71 -6.88 1.66
CA CYS A 67 3.70 -6.10 2.38
C CYS A 67 2.30 -6.44 1.88
N ILE A 68 1.37 -6.61 2.82
CA ILE A 68 -0.07 -6.67 2.56
C ILE A 68 -0.71 -5.46 3.23
N PHE A 69 -1.22 -4.52 2.43
CA PHE A 69 -1.85 -3.32 2.93
C PHE A 69 -3.37 -3.40 2.77
N LEU A 70 -4.07 -3.59 3.88
CA LEU A 70 -5.51 -3.61 4.01
C LEU A 70 -6.00 -2.16 4.14
N PHE A 71 -6.46 -1.56 3.05
CA PHE A 71 -6.87 -0.17 2.99
C PHE A 71 -8.39 -0.04 3.13
N MET A 72 -8.82 0.46 4.28
CA MET A 72 -10.24 0.64 4.65
C MET A 72 -10.74 2.01 4.21
N ALA A 73 -10.97 2.19 2.91
CA ALA A 73 -11.33 3.47 2.33
C ALA A 73 -12.67 4.01 2.86
N GLY A 74 -12.64 5.25 3.30
CA GLY A 74 -13.77 5.90 3.93
C GLY A 74 -13.55 6.21 5.41
N ALA A 75 -12.35 5.97 5.95
CA ALA A 75 -11.94 6.37 7.29
C ALA A 75 -12.77 5.74 8.43
N PRO A 76 -12.47 4.49 8.84
CA PRO A 76 -13.04 3.87 10.02
C PRO A 76 -12.89 4.77 11.26
N SER A 77 -13.93 4.81 12.11
CA SER A 77 -13.85 5.56 13.36
C SER A 77 -12.89 4.92 14.34
N GLN A 78 -11.75 5.56 14.58
CA GLN A 78 -10.77 5.13 15.58
C GLN A 78 -11.35 5.16 16.99
N LEU A 79 -12.26 6.11 17.28
CA LEU A 79 -12.90 6.27 18.59
C LEU A 79 -13.87 5.13 18.93
N ASP A 80 -14.34 4.42 17.89
CA ASP A 80 -15.31 3.35 18.05
C ASP A 80 -14.70 1.95 17.83
N LEU A 81 -13.42 1.88 17.42
CA LEU A 81 -12.71 0.61 17.17
C LEU A 81 -11.44 0.43 18.00
N PHE A 82 -10.63 1.49 18.22
CA PHE A 82 -9.24 1.36 18.67
C PHE A 82 -8.84 2.27 19.82
N ASP A 83 -9.52 3.41 20.02
CA ASP A 83 -9.09 4.46 20.93
C ASP A 83 -10.23 4.87 21.87
N PRO A 84 -10.50 4.07 22.94
CA PRO A 84 -11.55 4.36 23.91
C PRO A 84 -11.30 5.69 24.62
N LYS A 85 -12.36 6.51 24.75
CA LYS A 85 -12.32 7.81 25.40
C LYS A 85 -13.40 7.93 26.47
N PRO A 86 -13.14 7.48 27.71
CA PRO A 86 -14.11 7.59 28.83
C PRO A 86 -14.60 9.03 29.04
N LYS A 87 -13.77 10.03 28.75
CA LYS A 87 -14.15 11.45 28.86
C LYS A 87 -15.30 11.83 27.94
N LEU A 88 -15.48 11.15 26.82
CA LEU A 88 -16.63 11.36 25.93
C LEU A 88 -17.96 10.91 26.56
N ASP A 89 -17.96 9.97 27.52
CA ASP A 89 -19.17 9.58 28.26
C ASP A 89 -19.64 10.73 29.16
N GLU A 90 -18.71 11.42 29.87
CA GLU A 90 -18.98 12.56 30.74
C GLU A 90 -19.39 13.82 29.96
N LEU A 91 -18.83 13.98 28.77
CA LEU A 91 -19.02 15.18 27.94
C LEU A 91 -20.05 14.99 26.83
N HIS A 92 -20.70 13.84 26.75
CA HIS A 92 -21.73 13.57 25.73
C HIS A 92 -22.84 14.67 25.72
N GLY A 93 -23.08 15.19 24.51
CA GLY A 93 -24.04 16.26 24.30
C GLY A 93 -23.53 17.68 24.63
N LYS A 94 -22.30 17.82 25.14
CA LYS A 94 -21.70 19.15 25.38
C LYS A 94 -20.94 19.64 24.15
N PRO A 95 -20.88 20.97 23.93
CA PRO A 95 -20.07 21.51 22.83
C PRO A 95 -18.59 21.35 23.11
N LEU A 96 -17.80 21.23 22.03
CA LEU A 96 -16.33 21.30 22.09
C LEU A 96 -15.93 22.79 22.30
N PRO A 97 -14.89 23.07 23.10
CA PRO A 97 -14.39 24.43 23.29
C PRO A 97 -14.07 25.13 21.97
N GLU A 98 -14.44 26.40 21.83
CA GLU A 98 -14.20 27.14 20.58
C GLU A 98 -12.71 27.25 20.25
N SER A 99 -11.84 27.31 21.27
CA SER A 99 -10.38 27.30 21.09
C SER A 99 -9.86 26.10 20.31
N MET A 100 -10.52 24.95 20.38
CA MET A 100 -10.14 23.73 19.65
C MET A 100 -10.69 23.70 18.21
N THR A 101 -11.70 24.51 17.91
CA THR A 101 -12.39 24.47 16.61
C THR A 101 -12.25 25.73 15.78
N LYS A 102 -11.66 26.80 16.33
CA LYS A 102 -11.61 28.15 15.73
C LYS A 102 -11.11 28.11 14.27
N ASP A 103 -9.99 27.44 14.03
CA ASP A 103 -9.31 27.42 12.73
C ASP A 103 -9.52 26.08 11.97
N VAL A 104 -10.46 25.23 12.47
CA VAL A 104 -10.73 23.94 11.87
C VAL A 104 -11.81 24.05 10.80
N ARG A 105 -11.53 23.49 9.63
CA ARG A 105 -12.49 23.26 8.57
C ARG A 105 -13.12 21.89 8.72
N PHE A 106 -14.42 21.82 8.85
CA PHE A 106 -15.19 20.58 8.85
C PHE A 106 -15.72 20.27 7.45
N ALA A 107 -15.91 18.98 7.15
CA ALA A 107 -16.53 18.57 5.92
C ALA A 107 -18.04 18.84 5.91
N PHE A 108 -18.75 18.48 6.99
CA PHE A 108 -20.21 18.55 7.05
C PHE A 108 -20.76 19.07 8.38
N ILE A 109 -19.99 19.16 9.44
CA ILE A 109 -20.44 19.62 10.76
C ILE A 109 -20.74 21.12 10.74
N LYS A 110 -21.86 21.48 11.37
CA LYS A 110 -22.21 22.88 11.70
C LYS A 110 -21.62 23.22 13.06
N LYS A 111 -20.53 23.98 13.11
CA LYS A 111 -19.78 24.35 14.32
C LYS A 111 -20.64 24.75 15.51
N LYS A 112 -21.62 25.64 15.28
CA LYS A 112 -22.44 26.24 16.34
C LYS A 112 -23.33 25.26 17.11
N THR A 113 -23.62 24.10 16.53
CA THR A 113 -24.55 23.11 17.07
C THR A 113 -23.94 21.73 17.22
N ALA A 114 -22.63 21.58 16.94
CA ALA A 114 -21.91 20.33 17.08
C ALA A 114 -21.66 20.03 18.56
N VAL A 115 -21.93 18.78 18.94
CA VAL A 115 -21.73 18.29 20.30
C VAL A 115 -20.88 17.05 20.33
N LEU A 116 -20.13 16.86 21.39
CA LEU A 116 -19.36 15.66 21.64
C LEU A 116 -20.27 14.44 21.70
N MET A 117 -19.84 13.35 21.10
CA MET A 117 -20.56 12.10 21.00
C MET A 117 -19.73 10.96 21.58
N ARG A 118 -20.25 10.33 22.65
CA ARG A 118 -19.64 9.11 23.21
C ARG A 118 -19.62 7.99 22.17
N SER A 119 -18.73 7.02 22.36
CA SER A 119 -18.78 5.78 21.59
C SER A 119 -19.98 4.94 22.03
N PRO A 120 -20.76 4.37 21.09
CA PRO A 120 -21.78 3.39 21.45
C PRO A 120 -21.17 1.99 21.72
N ARG A 121 -19.84 1.83 21.66
CA ARG A 121 -19.17 0.55 21.76
C ARG A 121 -18.60 0.28 23.13
N LYS A 122 -18.47 -1.01 23.45
CA LYS A 122 -17.71 -1.49 24.60
C LYS A 122 -16.32 -1.86 24.17
N PHE A 123 -15.35 -1.57 25.00
CA PHE A 123 -13.96 -1.95 24.80
C PHE A 123 -13.56 -3.02 25.82
N THR A 124 -12.82 -4.01 25.36
CA THR A 124 -12.29 -5.11 26.18
C THR A 124 -10.80 -5.26 25.95
N ARG A 125 -10.10 -5.79 26.94
CA ARG A 125 -8.68 -6.06 26.86
C ARG A 125 -8.44 -7.42 26.22
N HIS A 126 -7.47 -7.46 25.30
CA HIS A 126 -7.13 -8.63 24.51
C HIS A 126 -5.64 -8.94 24.60
N GLY A 127 -5.28 -10.23 24.46
CA GLY A 127 -3.91 -10.72 24.52
C GLY A 127 -3.28 -10.60 25.90
N GLN A 128 -2.04 -11.02 26.02
CA GLN A 128 -1.22 -10.81 27.23
C GLN A 128 -0.82 -9.35 27.39
N CYS A 129 -0.72 -8.62 26.26
CA CYS A 129 -0.41 -7.19 26.23
C CYS A 129 -1.55 -6.31 26.78
N GLY A 130 -2.77 -6.85 26.91
CA GLY A 130 -3.93 -6.10 27.41
C GLY A 130 -4.41 -4.99 26.49
N MET A 131 -4.22 -5.13 25.16
CA MET A 131 -4.67 -4.14 24.17
C MET A 131 -6.19 -3.97 24.19
N GLU A 132 -6.65 -2.73 24.35
CA GLU A 132 -8.09 -2.42 24.35
C GLU A 132 -8.60 -2.25 22.93
N LEU A 133 -9.57 -3.08 22.54
CA LEU A 133 -10.25 -3.05 21.26
C LEU A 133 -11.77 -3.12 21.45
N SER A 134 -12.49 -2.61 20.46
CA SER A 134 -13.95 -2.65 20.42
C SER A 134 -14.46 -4.09 20.39
N ASP A 135 -15.63 -4.32 20.99
CA ASP A 135 -16.39 -5.56 20.92
C ASP A 135 -16.82 -5.95 19.48
N PHE A 136 -16.56 -5.10 18.49
CA PHE A 136 -16.71 -5.43 17.07
C PHE A 136 -15.51 -6.15 16.46
N LEU A 137 -14.40 -6.29 17.19
CA LEU A 137 -13.15 -6.84 16.70
C LEU A 137 -12.64 -8.05 17.52
N PRO A 138 -13.50 -9.06 17.85
CA PRO A 138 -13.09 -10.18 18.68
C PRO A 138 -12.02 -11.06 18.04
N HIS A 139 -12.04 -11.24 16.72
CA HIS A 139 -11.03 -12.04 16.01
C HIS A 139 -9.70 -11.32 15.92
N ILE A 140 -9.68 -10.03 15.53
CA ILE A 140 -8.46 -9.20 15.57
C ILE A 140 -7.91 -9.13 16.99
N GLY A 141 -8.78 -9.01 18.00
CA GLY A 141 -8.40 -9.09 19.41
C GLY A 141 -7.63 -10.34 19.77
N SER A 142 -7.94 -11.49 19.17
CA SER A 142 -7.19 -12.74 19.39
C SER A 142 -5.78 -12.74 18.80
N CYS A 143 -5.40 -11.70 18.04
CA CYS A 143 -4.06 -11.46 17.49
C CYS A 143 -3.36 -10.26 18.16
N ALA A 144 -3.90 -9.73 19.27
CA ALA A 144 -3.40 -8.51 19.91
C ALA A 144 -1.91 -8.53 20.21
N ASP A 145 -1.36 -9.69 20.62
CA ASP A 145 0.05 -9.85 20.94
C ASP A 145 0.96 -9.85 19.69
N ASP A 146 0.40 -10.02 18.50
CA ASP A 146 1.12 -9.93 17.21
C ASP A 146 1.01 -8.54 16.58
N ILE A 147 0.19 -7.64 17.12
CA ILE A 147 -0.17 -6.35 16.54
C ILE A 147 0.54 -5.20 17.27
N ALA A 148 1.07 -4.24 16.52
CA ALA A 148 1.37 -2.90 17.02
C ALA A 148 0.26 -1.95 16.58
N LEU A 149 -0.49 -1.41 17.54
CA LEU A 149 -1.54 -0.41 17.31
C LEU A 149 -0.96 0.99 17.48
N VAL A 150 -1.03 1.82 16.44
CA VAL A 150 -0.62 3.23 16.48
C VAL A 150 -1.85 4.11 16.54
N ARG A 151 -2.05 4.84 17.64
CA ARG A 151 -3.21 5.73 17.88
C ARG A 151 -2.96 7.17 17.45
N SER A 152 -1.74 7.52 17.10
CA SER A 152 -1.28 8.91 16.95
C SER A 152 -0.93 9.29 15.52
N ILE A 153 -1.47 8.57 14.53
CA ILE A 153 -1.32 8.97 13.13
C ILE A 153 -2.09 10.26 12.88
N TYR A 154 -1.52 11.16 12.09
CA TYR A 154 -2.18 12.40 11.67
C TYR A 154 -1.78 12.83 10.27
N SER A 155 -2.58 13.70 9.70
CA SER A 155 -2.42 14.26 8.36
C SER A 155 -3.05 15.64 8.32
N GLU A 156 -2.85 16.38 7.25
CA GLU A 156 -3.54 17.64 6.94
C GLU A 156 -4.76 17.45 6.03
N GLN A 157 -4.99 16.21 5.55
CA GLN A 157 -6.04 15.94 4.57
C GLN A 157 -7.31 15.40 5.23
N PHE A 158 -8.42 16.08 5.03
CA PHE A 158 -9.73 15.71 5.58
C PHE A 158 -10.77 15.30 4.53
N ASN A 159 -10.42 15.28 3.25
CA ASN A 159 -11.24 14.78 2.16
C ASN A 159 -10.70 13.45 1.64
N HIS A 160 -11.59 12.50 1.30
CA HIS A 160 -11.22 11.13 0.93
C HIS A 160 -10.20 11.07 -0.20
N HIS A 161 -10.45 11.70 -1.32
CA HIS A 161 -9.58 11.56 -2.49
C HIS A 161 -8.14 12.06 -2.22
N PRO A 162 -7.91 13.32 -1.79
CA PRO A 162 -6.56 13.77 -1.45
C PRO A 162 -5.96 13.03 -0.26
N GLY A 163 -6.77 12.60 0.73
CA GLY A 163 -6.32 11.77 1.84
C GLY A 163 -5.84 10.40 1.38
N GLN A 164 -6.58 9.74 0.49
CA GLN A 164 -6.18 8.47 -0.11
C GLN A 164 -4.90 8.59 -0.92
N LEU A 165 -4.75 9.65 -1.71
CA LEU A 165 -3.50 9.94 -2.41
C LEU A 165 -2.36 10.13 -1.41
N MET A 166 -2.53 10.94 -0.37
CA MET A 166 -1.52 11.17 0.66
C MET A 166 -1.05 9.87 1.31
N MET A 167 -1.99 8.97 1.68
CA MET A 167 -1.67 7.69 2.31
C MET A 167 -1.01 6.70 1.35
N ASN A 168 -1.33 6.74 0.07
CA ASN A 168 -0.77 5.80 -0.90
C ASN A 168 0.47 6.34 -1.63
N THR A 169 0.66 7.66 -1.75
CA THR A 169 1.73 8.25 -2.59
C THR A 169 2.62 9.26 -1.86
N GLY A 170 2.37 9.53 -0.57
CA GLY A 170 3.10 10.51 0.23
C GLY A 170 2.71 11.97 -0.04
N VAL A 171 1.87 12.23 -1.04
CA VAL A 171 1.41 13.58 -1.39
C VAL A 171 -0.05 13.59 -1.84
N ALA A 172 -0.80 14.63 -1.49
CA ALA A 172 -2.23 14.76 -1.80
C ALA A 172 -2.50 15.23 -3.25
N ARG A 173 -1.67 14.84 -4.21
CA ARG A 173 -1.74 15.28 -5.61
C ARG A 173 -1.55 14.10 -6.56
N PHE A 174 -2.18 14.19 -7.74
CA PHE A 174 -1.97 13.23 -8.82
C PHE A 174 -0.55 13.25 -9.38
N GLY A 175 -0.17 12.16 -10.04
CA GLY A 175 1.07 12.04 -10.80
C GLY A 175 2.27 11.55 -10.00
N ASN A 176 2.10 11.23 -8.72
CA ASN A 176 3.16 10.68 -7.88
C ASN A 176 3.04 9.15 -7.77
N PRO A 177 4.17 8.43 -7.69
CA PRO A 177 4.16 6.98 -7.54
C PRO A 177 3.61 6.55 -6.18
N SER A 178 2.86 5.45 -6.19
CA SER A 178 2.39 4.82 -4.95
C SER A 178 3.52 4.13 -4.19
N VAL A 179 3.30 3.87 -2.89
CA VAL A 179 4.23 3.16 -2.03
C VAL A 179 4.63 1.79 -2.60
N GLY A 180 3.66 1.04 -3.17
CA GLY A 180 3.95 -0.24 -3.84
C GLY A 180 4.82 -0.07 -5.09
N SER A 181 4.63 1.03 -5.83
CA SER A 181 5.48 1.36 -6.98
C SER A 181 6.91 1.71 -6.55
N TRP A 182 7.09 2.46 -5.47
CA TRP A 182 8.41 2.77 -4.91
C TRP A 182 9.14 1.51 -4.41
N LEU A 183 8.44 0.58 -3.75
CA LEU A 183 9.03 -0.69 -3.32
C LEU A 183 9.46 -1.54 -4.51
N ASN A 184 8.63 -1.64 -5.55
CA ASN A 184 8.99 -2.35 -6.78
C ASN A 184 10.15 -1.67 -7.53
N TYR A 185 10.19 -0.35 -7.55
CA TYR A 185 11.32 0.39 -8.12
C TYR A 185 12.61 0.09 -7.37
N GLY A 186 12.57 0.11 -6.04
CA GLY A 186 13.75 -0.11 -5.20
C GLY A 186 14.25 -1.56 -5.21
N LEU A 187 13.35 -2.54 -5.06
CA LEU A 187 13.71 -3.95 -4.84
C LEU A 187 13.49 -4.85 -6.06
N GLY A 188 12.71 -4.43 -7.05
CA GLY A 188 12.22 -5.32 -8.09
C GLY A 188 11.22 -6.36 -7.54
N SER A 189 10.99 -7.41 -8.30
CA SER A 189 10.08 -8.51 -7.97
C SER A 189 10.83 -9.83 -7.81
N GLU A 190 10.49 -10.61 -6.80
CA GLU A 190 10.97 -12.00 -6.64
C GLU A 190 10.10 -12.96 -7.45
N SER A 191 8.87 -12.58 -7.75
CA SER A 191 7.98 -13.37 -8.60
C SER A 191 8.36 -13.23 -10.06
N LYS A 192 8.57 -14.36 -10.73
CA LYS A 192 8.80 -14.40 -12.17
C LYS A 192 7.51 -14.37 -12.98
N ASN A 193 6.40 -14.83 -12.39
CA ASN A 193 5.16 -15.13 -13.10
C ASN A 193 3.97 -14.26 -12.66
N LEU A 194 4.14 -13.44 -11.62
CA LEU A 194 3.11 -12.52 -11.11
C LEU A 194 3.71 -11.11 -11.01
N PRO A 195 2.87 -10.06 -11.07
CA PRO A 195 3.34 -8.69 -10.83
C PRO A 195 3.93 -8.57 -9.44
N GLY A 196 4.97 -7.74 -9.29
CA GLY A 196 5.49 -7.43 -7.96
C GLY A 196 4.55 -6.58 -7.10
N TYR A 197 3.58 -5.91 -7.73
CA TYR A 197 2.55 -5.12 -7.05
C TYR A 197 1.15 -5.50 -7.57
N VAL A 198 0.32 -6.02 -6.68
CA VAL A 198 -1.05 -6.46 -6.99
C VAL A 198 -2.06 -5.67 -6.17
N VAL A 199 -3.19 -5.36 -6.78
CA VAL A 199 -4.31 -4.68 -6.15
C VAL A 199 -5.55 -5.57 -6.21
N LEU A 200 -6.23 -5.71 -5.08
CA LEU A 200 -7.49 -6.42 -4.93
C LEU A 200 -8.56 -5.44 -4.40
N THR A 201 -9.79 -5.60 -4.83
CA THR A 201 -10.89 -4.76 -4.36
C THR A 201 -12.06 -5.62 -3.88
N ALA A 202 -12.70 -5.21 -2.78
CA ALA A 202 -13.93 -5.79 -2.30
C ALA A 202 -15.01 -4.70 -2.21
N GLY A 203 -16.19 -4.96 -2.75
CA GLY A 203 -17.27 -3.98 -2.80
C GLY A 203 -17.01 -2.84 -3.78
N ARG A 204 -17.36 -1.63 -3.38
CA ARG A 204 -17.05 -0.42 -4.16
C ARG A 204 -15.56 -0.13 -4.08
N GLY A 205 -14.94 0.23 -5.18
CA GLY A 205 -13.56 0.68 -5.19
C GLY A 205 -13.35 1.99 -4.42
N SER A 206 -12.09 2.32 -4.12
CA SER A 206 -11.73 3.60 -3.49
C SER A 206 -12.05 4.79 -4.41
N SER A 207 -12.34 5.96 -3.84
CA SER A 207 -12.66 7.17 -4.61
C SER A 207 -11.50 7.65 -5.50
N GLY A 208 -10.25 7.36 -5.11
CA GLY A 208 -9.06 7.66 -5.91
C GLY A 208 -8.86 6.76 -7.13
N GLY A 209 -9.59 5.61 -7.20
CA GLY A 209 -9.43 4.66 -8.29
C GLY A 209 -7.97 4.28 -8.52
N THR A 210 -7.59 4.14 -9.80
CA THR A 210 -6.23 3.74 -10.20
C THR A 210 -5.14 4.72 -9.78
N SER A 211 -5.46 5.96 -9.42
CA SER A 211 -4.48 6.94 -8.94
C SER A 211 -3.81 6.50 -7.63
N ASN A 212 -4.47 5.64 -6.84
CA ASN A 212 -3.93 5.13 -5.58
C ASN A 212 -2.85 4.06 -5.75
N TRP A 213 -2.72 3.47 -6.94
CA TRP A 213 -1.71 2.42 -7.24
C TRP A 213 -0.95 2.65 -8.55
N THR A 214 -0.90 3.90 -8.98
CA THR A 214 -0.16 4.31 -10.19
C THR A 214 1.35 4.30 -9.96
N SER A 215 2.10 4.10 -11.04
CA SER A 215 3.55 4.34 -11.06
C SER A 215 3.90 5.84 -11.09
N GLY A 216 2.93 6.74 -11.36
CA GLY A 216 3.18 8.17 -11.45
C GLY A 216 4.26 8.50 -12.49
N PHE A 217 5.32 9.16 -12.05
CA PHE A 217 6.48 9.48 -12.90
C PHE A 217 7.52 8.34 -13.00
N LEU A 218 7.38 7.27 -12.22
CA LEU A 218 8.19 6.07 -12.42
C LEU A 218 7.74 5.31 -13.67
N PRO A 219 8.62 4.50 -14.30
CA PRO A 219 8.25 3.62 -15.39
C PRO A 219 7.01 2.75 -15.11
N SER A 220 6.20 2.53 -16.14
CA SER A 220 4.88 1.91 -16.02
C SER A 220 4.90 0.46 -15.49
N ALA A 221 6.02 -0.24 -15.63
CA ALA A 221 6.22 -1.60 -15.09
C ALA A 221 6.07 -1.67 -13.54
N TYR A 222 6.22 -0.56 -12.85
CA TYR A 222 6.11 -0.52 -11.38
C TYR A 222 4.69 -0.26 -10.86
N ALA A 223 3.71 0.00 -11.75
CA ALA A 223 2.33 0.22 -11.37
C ALA A 223 1.68 -1.03 -10.75
N GLY A 224 0.71 -0.82 -9.86
CA GLY A 224 -0.11 -1.90 -9.34
C GLY A 224 -1.05 -2.48 -10.40
N VAL A 225 -1.14 -3.81 -10.45
CA VAL A 225 -2.01 -4.55 -11.37
C VAL A 225 -3.26 -4.99 -10.62
N LEU A 226 -4.42 -4.58 -11.13
CA LEU A 226 -5.70 -4.94 -10.54
C LEU A 226 -6.05 -6.40 -10.86
N PHE A 227 -6.21 -7.21 -9.82
CA PHE A 227 -6.69 -8.59 -9.89
C PHE A 227 -8.13 -8.69 -9.41
N ARG A 228 -8.87 -9.59 -10.02
CA ARG A 228 -10.22 -9.97 -9.62
C ARG A 228 -10.15 -11.29 -8.86
N SER A 229 -10.86 -11.39 -7.77
CA SER A 229 -10.90 -12.62 -6.96
C SER A 229 -11.85 -13.69 -7.50
N LYS A 230 -12.64 -13.37 -8.54
CA LYS A 230 -13.60 -14.28 -9.19
C LYS A 230 -13.66 -14.03 -10.70
N GLY A 231 -13.88 -15.10 -11.46
CA GLY A 231 -13.88 -15.07 -12.91
C GLY A 231 -12.48 -14.93 -13.48
N GLU A 232 -12.32 -14.21 -14.56
CA GLU A 232 -10.99 -13.89 -15.10
C GLU A 232 -10.20 -13.03 -14.09
N PRO A 233 -9.02 -13.48 -13.63
CA PRO A 233 -8.22 -12.76 -12.64
C PRO A 233 -7.78 -11.38 -13.14
N ILE A 234 -7.49 -11.28 -14.42
CA ILE A 234 -7.17 -10.04 -15.14
C ILE A 234 -8.00 -10.04 -16.42
N LEU A 235 -8.62 -8.91 -16.72
CA LEU A 235 -9.44 -8.78 -17.93
C LEU A 235 -8.58 -8.93 -19.19
N ASN A 236 -9.11 -9.69 -20.18
CA ASN A 236 -8.47 -9.94 -21.46
C ASN A 236 -7.07 -10.56 -21.34
N LEU A 237 -6.87 -11.42 -20.33
CA LEU A 237 -5.61 -12.13 -20.15
C LEU A 237 -5.44 -13.27 -21.17
N ASP A 238 -6.55 -13.91 -21.54
CA ASP A 238 -6.56 -14.98 -22.51
C ASP A 238 -6.35 -14.47 -23.95
N ASN A 239 -5.79 -15.33 -24.79
CA ASN A 239 -5.62 -15.01 -26.19
C ASN A 239 -6.96 -14.87 -26.93
N PRO A 240 -7.08 -13.92 -27.85
CA PRO A 240 -8.25 -13.86 -28.71
C PRO A 240 -8.37 -15.12 -29.57
N PRO A 241 -9.58 -15.50 -30.01
CA PRO A 241 -9.80 -16.66 -30.87
C PRO A 241 -8.88 -16.64 -32.10
N GLY A 242 -8.23 -17.78 -32.38
CA GLY A 242 -7.33 -17.93 -33.53
C GLY A 242 -5.86 -17.59 -33.24
N LEU A 243 -5.52 -17.03 -32.06
CA LEU A 243 -4.14 -16.80 -31.65
C LEU A 243 -3.68 -17.92 -30.71
N GLY A 244 -2.98 -18.93 -31.25
CA GLY A 244 -2.37 -19.99 -30.44
C GLY A 244 -1.12 -19.52 -29.70
N PRO A 245 -0.69 -20.27 -28.64
CA PRO A 245 0.46 -19.90 -27.81
C PRO A 245 1.77 -19.69 -28.60
N ASP A 246 2.04 -20.52 -29.61
CA ASP A 246 3.25 -20.44 -30.41
C ASP A 246 3.29 -19.17 -31.27
N LEU A 247 2.15 -18.83 -31.90
CA LEU A 247 2.04 -17.59 -32.69
C LEU A 247 2.13 -16.36 -31.80
N GLN A 248 1.53 -16.41 -30.60
CA GLN A 248 1.67 -15.36 -29.60
C GLN A 248 3.15 -15.21 -29.19
N ARG A 249 3.85 -16.30 -28.88
CA ARG A 249 5.28 -16.26 -28.50
C ARG A 249 6.12 -15.64 -29.62
N ALA A 250 5.96 -16.08 -30.86
CA ALA A 250 6.68 -15.53 -32.02
C ALA A 250 6.40 -14.03 -32.19
N SER A 251 5.14 -13.58 -31.98
CA SER A 251 4.76 -12.17 -32.06
C SER A 251 5.43 -11.34 -30.95
N LEU A 252 5.51 -11.87 -29.75
CA LEU A 252 6.18 -11.19 -28.61
C LEU A 252 7.69 -11.11 -28.83
N ASP A 253 8.32 -12.14 -29.39
CA ASP A 253 9.74 -12.13 -29.72
C ASP A 253 10.06 -11.06 -30.79
N ALA A 254 9.25 -10.99 -31.86
CA ALA A 254 9.37 -9.93 -32.85
C ALA A 254 9.21 -8.52 -32.28
N LEU A 255 8.21 -8.32 -31.39
CA LEU A 255 7.99 -7.04 -30.69
C LEU A 255 9.17 -6.69 -29.77
N ARG A 256 9.70 -7.67 -29.05
CA ARG A 256 10.89 -7.48 -28.20
C ARG A 256 12.08 -7.02 -29.03
N ASP A 257 12.34 -7.64 -30.17
CA ASP A 257 13.49 -7.30 -31.03
C ASP A 257 13.34 -5.89 -31.61
N LEU A 258 12.13 -5.50 -32.04
CA LEU A 258 11.85 -4.13 -32.53
C LEU A 258 12.04 -3.09 -31.43
N ASN A 259 11.49 -3.37 -30.25
CA ASN A 259 11.60 -2.49 -29.09
C ASN A 259 13.05 -2.36 -28.60
N SER A 260 13.82 -3.44 -28.62
CA SER A 260 15.24 -3.45 -28.24
C SER A 260 16.08 -2.57 -29.16
N ARG A 261 15.86 -2.65 -30.49
CA ARG A 261 16.51 -1.75 -31.47
C ARG A 261 16.14 -0.27 -31.24
N ARG A 262 14.89 0.00 -30.86
CA ARG A 262 14.45 1.35 -30.53
C ARG A 262 15.09 1.83 -29.23
N TYR A 263 15.11 0.99 -28.20
CA TYR A 263 15.75 1.30 -26.91
C TYR A 263 17.23 1.64 -27.08
N ALA A 264 17.97 0.87 -27.88
CA ALA A 264 19.39 1.15 -28.15
C ALA A 264 19.65 2.55 -28.74
N LYS A 265 18.65 3.17 -29.41
CA LYS A 265 18.74 4.51 -29.96
C LYS A 265 18.29 5.61 -29.01
N THR A 266 17.27 5.35 -28.20
CA THR A 266 16.57 6.38 -27.41
C THR A 266 16.90 6.33 -25.93
N LEU A 267 17.29 5.15 -25.40
CA LEU A 267 17.51 4.85 -23.97
C LEU A 267 16.28 5.20 -23.10
N ASP A 268 15.08 5.16 -23.70
CA ASP A 268 13.82 5.45 -22.99
C ASP A 268 13.43 4.25 -22.11
N PRO A 269 13.37 4.39 -20.77
CA PRO A 269 13.06 3.30 -19.84
C PRO A 269 11.64 2.74 -20.00
N GLU A 270 10.71 3.48 -20.62
CA GLU A 270 9.36 2.98 -20.91
C GLU A 270 9.35 1.87 -21.94
N ILE A 271 10.34 1.83 -22.84
CA ILE A 271 10.47 0.73 -23.81
C ILE A 271 10.79 -0.58 -23.11
N GLN A 272 11.69 -0.55 -22.11
CA GLN A 272 12.01 -1.72 -21.29
C GLN A 272 10.82 -2.16 -20.44
N SER A 273 10.10 -1.21 -19.85
CA SER A 273 8.86 -1.46 -19.10
C SER A 273 7.84 -2.18 -19.97
N ARG A 274 7.70 -1.76 -21.21
CA ARG A 274 6.77 -2.36 -22.17
C ARG A 274 7.17 -3.80 -22.53
N ILE A 275 8.45 -4.05 -22.78
CA ILE A 275 8.98 -5.42 -23.02
C ILE A 275 8.67 -6.29 -21.79
N ALA A 276 9.03 -5.84 -20.60
CA ALA A 276 8.80 -6.58 -19.36
C ALA A 276 7.32 -6.85 -19.10
N SER A 277 6.44 -5.91 -19.39
CA SER A 277 4.99 -6.05 -19.20
C SER A 277 4.39 -7.10 -20.16
N TYR A 278 4.81 -7.15 -21.41
CA TYR A 278 4.35 -8.16 -22.37
C TYR A 278 4.82 -9.57 -21.97
N GLU A 279 6.06 -9.71 -21.58
CA GLU A 279 6.61 -10.98 -21.10
C GLU A 279 5.90 -11.47 -19.81
N LEU A 280 5.62 -10.55 -18.90
CA LEU A 280 4.88 -10.86 -17.67
C LEU A 280 3.44 -11.27 -18.00
N ALA A 281 2.74 -10.55 -18.88
CA ALA A 281 1.36 -10.86 -19.29
C ALA A 281 1.28 -12.28 -19.89
N PHE A 282 2.24 -12.66 -20.73
CA PHE A 282 2.32 -14.01 -21.31
C PHE A 282 2.44 -15.08 -20.23
N ARG A 283 3.33 -14.89 -19.24
CA ARG A 283 3.50 -15.86 -18.15
C ARG A 283 2.30 -15.92 -17.23
N MET A 284 1.59 -14.79 -17.02
CA MET A 284 0.40 -14.72 -16.18
C MET A 284 -0.79 -15.50 -16.73
N GLN A 285 -0.88 -15.75 -18.02
CA GLN A 285 -1.98 -16.53 -18.62
C GLN A 285 -2.18 -17.89 -17.94
N LYS A 286 -1.08 -18.50 -17.47
CA LYS A 286 -1.13 -19.74 -16.70
C LYS A 286 -1.17 -19.51 -15.19
N SER A 287 -0.32 -18.65 -14.67
CA SER A 287 -0.11 -18.51 -13.23
C SER A 287 -1.22 -17.74 -12.50
N ALA A 288 -1.92 -16.82 -13.18
CA ALA A 288 -2.99 -16.08 -12.54
C ALA A 288 -4.27 -16.92 -12.29
N PRO A 289 -4.74 -17.77 -13.24
CA PRO A 289 -5.82 -18.72 -12.94
C PRO A 289 -5.47 -19.72 -11.84
N GLU A 290 -4.24 -20.25 -11.79
CA GLU A 290 -3.76 -21.14 -10.73
C GLU A 290 -3.75 -20.45 -9.36
N LEU A 291 -3.45 -19.16 -9.32
CA LEU A 291 -3.43 -18.39 -8.09
C LEU A 291 -4.84 -18.27 -7.46
N ILE A 292 -5.86 -17.99 -8.28
CA ILE A 292 -7.23 -17.77 -7.79
C ILE A 292 -8.01 -19.07 -7.55
N ASP A 293 -7.50 -20.19 -8.01
CA ASP A 293 -8.09 -21.50 -7.77
C ASP A 293 -7.85 -21.95 -6.32
N LEU A 294 -8.91 -21.99 -5.52
CA LEU A 294 -8.84 -22.33 -4.10
C LEU A 294 -9.07 -23.82 -3.81
N ARG A 295 -9.20 -24.68 -4.82
CA ARG A 295 -9.47 -26.11 -4.64
C ARG A 295 -8.37 -26.84 -3.87
N ASP A 296 -7.14 -26.33 -3.91
CA ASP A 296 -6.00 -26.89 -3.17
C ASP A 296 -5.94 -26.43 -1.70
N GLU A 297 -6.79 -25.48 -1.29
CA GLU A 297 -6.85 -25.03 0.11
C GLU A 297 -7.66 -26.02 0.95
N THR A 298 -7.18 -26.28 2.18
CA THR A 298 -7.90 -27.14 3.11
C THR A 298 -9.21 -26.52 3.57
N ARG A 299 -10.20 -27.34 3.90
CA ARG A 299 -11.46 -26.84 4.46
C ARG A 299 -11.22 -25.98 5.72
N SER A 300 -10.29 -26.38 6.58
CA SER A 300 -9.91 -25.61 7.77
C SER A 300 -9.41 -24.22 7.43
N THR A 301 -8.56 -24.08 6.37
CA THR A 301 -8.11 -22.76 5.89
C THR A 301 -9.28 -21.94 5.38
N LEU A 302 -10.13 -22.50 4.53
CA LEU A 302 -11.30 -21.79 3.98
C LEU A 302 -12.24 -21.30 5.09
N ASP A 303 -12.49 -22.12 6.11
CA ASP A 303 -13.33 -21.78 7.26
C ASP A 303 -12.68 -20.71 8.15
N MET A 304 -11.37 -20.79 8.37
CA MET A 304 -10.63 -19.80 9.14
C MET A 304 -10.75 -18.41 8.53
N TYR A 305 -10.59 -18.28 7.22
CA TYR A 305 -10.79 -17.01 6.49
C TYR A 305 -12.27 -16.65 6.36
N GLY A 306 -13.17 -17.60 6.38
CA GLY A 306 -14.60 -17.40 6.18
C GLY A 306 -14.96 -17.07 4.73
N VAL A 307 -14.38 -17.77 3.75
CA VAL A 307 -14.60 -17.51 2.32
C VAL A 307 -16.05 -17.78 1.88
N ASP A 308 -16.80 -18.62 2.59
CA ASP A 308 -18.20 -18.94 2.32
C ASP A 308 -19.19 -18.10 3.15
N ARG A 309 -18.70 -17.08 3.89
CA ARG A 309 -19.56 -16.25 4.73
C ARG A 309 -20.56 -15.48 3.90
N LYS A 310 -21.79 -15.45 4.39
CA LYS A 310 -22.87 -14.63 3.83
C LYS A 310 -22.79 -13.21 4.39
N ASP A 311 -23.16 -12.24 3.57
CA ASP A 311 -23.30 -10.86 4.00
C ASP A 311 -24.38 -10.74 5.08
N LEU A 312 -24.17 -9.84 6.05
CA LEU A 312 -25.22 -9.50 7.01
C LEU A 312 -26.39 -8.82 6.27
N PRO A 313 -27.63 -9.05 6.69
CA PRO A 313 -28.78 -8.37 6.12
C PRO A 313 -28.69 -6.83 6.36
N ASN A 314 -29.23 -6.07 5.43
CA ASN A 314 -29.31 -4.60 5.53
C ASN A 314 -27.97 -3.87 5.67
N ALA A 315 -27.08 -4.12 4.78
CA ALA A 315 -25.70 -3.63 4.75
C ALA A 315 -25.51 -2.09 4.64
N GLY A 316 -26.55 -1.28 4.56
CA GLY A 316 -26.42 0.16 4.38
C GLY A 316 -25.65 0.53 3.10
N ARG A 317 -24.81 1.58 3.15
CA ARG A 317 -24.00 2.05 2.00
C ARG A 317 -22.90 1.05 1.60
N GLY A 318 -22.47 0.19 2.51
CA GLY A 318 -21.44 -0.85 2.28
C GLY A 318 -21.93 -2.03 1.45
N GLY A 319 -23.23 -2.08 1.17
CA GLY A 319 -23.87 -3.21 0.54
C GLY A 319 -23.53 -3.39 -0.92
N GLY A 320 -23.10 -4.58 -1.23
CA GLY A 320 -23.04 -5.21 -2.53
C GLY A 320 -23.52 -6.64 -2.35
N LYS A 321 -23.25 -7.49 -3.33
CA LYS A 321 -23.46 -8.94 -3.19
C LYS A 321 -22.13 -9.62 -2.86
N ASN A 322 -22.15 -10.53 -1.88
CA ASN A 322 -21.00 -11.36 -1.49
C ASN A 322 -19.77 -10.55 -1.02
N ILE A 323 -19.96 -9.42 -0.35
CA ILE A 323 -18.85 -8.58 0.11
C ILE A 323 -17.98 -9.32 1.12
N PHE A 324 -18.59 -10.03 2.07
CA PHE A 324 -17.87 -10.81 3.09
C PHE A 324 -17.02 -11.89 2.44
N SER A 325 -17.61 -12.70 1.58
CA SER A 325 -16.90 -13.74 0.83
C SER A 325 -15.78 -13.17 -0.04
N ASN A 326 -16.03 -12.05 -0.73
CA ASN A 326 -15.01 -11.42 -1.60
C ASN A 326 -13.83 -10.87 -0.78
N PHE A 327 -14.09 -10.20 0.35
CA PHE A 327 -13.01 -9.69 1.20
C PHE A 327 -12.20 -10.82 1.84
N SER A 328 -12.87 -11.87 2.32
CA SER A 328 -12.23 -13.08 2.84
C SER A 328 -11.36 -13.76 1.79
N THR A 329 -11.87 -13.92 0.57
CA THR A 329 -11.10 -14.46 -0.56
C THR A 329 -9.88 -13.59 -0.88
N ASN A 330 -10.04 -12.26 -0.89
CA ASN A 330 -8.91 -11.35 -1.14
C ASN A 330 -7.81 -11.48 -0.07
N CYS A 331 -8.16 -11.64 1.21
CA CYS A 331 -7.18 -11.88 2.28
C CYS A 331 -6.43 -13.22 2.07
N LEU A 332 -7.15 -14.28 1.70
CA LEU A 332 -6.53 -15.58 1.38
C LEU A 332 -5.63 -15.48 0.14
N LEU A 333 -6.08 -14.81 -0.92
CA LEU A 333 -5.27 -14.58 -2.12
C LEU A 333 -4.03 -13.75 -1.83
N ALA A 334 -4.09 -12.75 -0.95
CA ALA A 334 -2.92 -11.98 -0.55
C ALA A 334 -1.85 -12.87 0.10
N ARG A 335 -2.22 -13.82 0.97
CA ARG A 335 -1.29 -14.81 1.52
C ARG A 335 -0.69 -15.66 0.39
N ARG A 336 -1.50 -16.18 -0.54
CA ARG A 336 -1.02 -16.98 -1.68
C ARG A 336 -0.10 -16.19 -2.62
N MET A 337 -0.31 -14.87 -2.74
CA MET A 337 0.53 -13.97 -3.53
C MET A 337 1.90 -13.80 -2.90
N VAL A 338 1.98 -13.55 -1.59
CA VAL A 338 3.28 -13.39 -0.91
C VAL A 338 4.08 -14.70 -0.89
N GLU A 339 3.43 -15.86 -0.79
CA GLU A 339 4.06 -17.17 -0.96
C GLU A 339 4.72 -17.35 -2.35
N ARG A 340 4.23 -16.62 -3.37
CA ARG A 340 4.74 -16.63 -4.73
C ARG A 340 5.64 -15.44 -5.06
N GLY A 341 6.10 -14.72 -4.04
CA GLY A 341 7.07 -13.63 -4.18
C GLY A 341 6.48 -12.29 -4.66
N VAL A 342 5.15 -12.08 -4.55
CA VAL A 342 4.55 -10.76 -4.80
C VAL A 342 4.99 -9.83 -3.69
N ARG A 343 5.62 -8.71 -4.04
CA ARG A 343 6.24 -7.77 -3.10
C ARG A 343 5.23 -6.94 -2.32
N PHE A 344 4.19 -6.46 -3.01
CA PHE A 344 3.20 -5.57 -2.41
C PHE A 344 1.79 -5.95 -2.86
N VAL A 345 0.90 -6.17 -1.90
CA VAL A 345 -0.52 -6.46 -2.15
C VAL A 345 -1.37 -5.41 -1.43
N ASN A 346 -2.13 -4.62 -2.19
CA ASN A 346 -3.17 -3.76 -1.63
C ASN A 346 -4.52 -4.46 -1.69
N ILE A 347 -5.26 -4.45 -0.57
CA ILE A 347 -6.67 -4.84 -0.54
C ILE A 347 -7.48 -3.61 -0.19
N TYR A 348 -8.25 -3.07 -1.15
CA TYR A 348 -9.15 -1.96 -0.91
C TYR A 348 -10.55 -2.47 -0.59
N HIS A 349 -11.08 -1.99 0.53
CA HIS A 349 -12.50 -2.08 0.86
C HIS A 349 -13.02 -0.69 1.18
N ALA A 350 -13.95 -0.19 0.35
CA ALA A 350 -14.61 1.10 0.58
C ALA A 350 -15.84 0.95 1.48
N SER A 351 -16.47 2.10 1.79
CA SER A 351 -17.71 2.20 2.56
C SER A 351 -17.56 2.33 4.08
N TRP A 352 -16.37 2.79 4.55
CA TRP A 352 -16.17 3.13 5.95
C TRP A 352 -16.55 4.58 6.31
N ASP A 353 -17.18 5.29 5.36
CA ASP A 353 -17.58 6.69 5.49
C ASP A 353 -18.93 6.84 6.22
N HIS A 354 -18.92 6.65 7.54
CA HIS A 354 -20.12 6.57 8.39
C HIS A 354 -20.56 7.94 8.92
N HIS A 355 -21.21 8.73 8.08
CA HIS A 355 -21.82 10.01 8.45
C HIS A 355 -23.18 9.89 9.15
N SER A 356 -23.78 8.71 9.13
CA SER A 356 -25.06 8.38 9.77
C SER A 356 -25.10 6.89 10.10
N ASN A 357 -26.03 6.49 10.98
CA ASN A 357 -26.21 5.09 11.37
C ASN A 357 -24.90 4.39 11.81
N LEU A 358 -24.04 5.12 12.52
CA LEU A 358 -22.67 4.70 12.84
C LEU A 358 -22.61 3.25 13.35
N GLU A 359 -23.44 2.92 14.35
CA GLU A 359 -23.40 1.59 14.95
C GLU A 359 -23.70 0.48 13.94
N LYS A 360 -24.76 0.65 13.13
CA LYS A 360 -25.19 -0.34 12.16
C LYS A 360 -24.17 -0.54 11.03
N GLU A 361 -23.68 0.57 10.46
CA GLU A 361 -22.77 0.54 9.32
C GLU A 361 -21.37 0.10 9.76
N LEU A 362 -20.90 0.56 10.93
CA LEU A 362 -19.62 0.15 11.50
C LEU A 362 -19.63 -1.34 11.88
N ARG A 363 -20.73 -1.86 12.48
CA ARG A 363 -20.90 -3.28 12.77
C ARG A 363 -20.76 -4.12 11.51
N TYR A 364 -21.42 -3.73 10.42
CA TYR A 364 -21.34 -4.45 9.15
C TYR A 364 -19.91 -4.55 8.65
N ASN A 365 -19.21 -3.41 8.55
CA ASN A 365 -17.84 -3.36 8.01
C ASN A 365 -16.83 -4.01 8.95
N ALA A 366 -16.93 -3.81 10.26
CA ALA A 366 -16.07 -4.47 11.23
C ALA A 366 -16.26 -5.98 11.21
N THR A 367 -17.51 -6.49 11.22
CA THR A 367 -17.79 -7.93 11.11
C THR A 367 -17.25 -8.51 9.81
N MET A 368 -17.33 -7.77 8.71
CA MET A 368 -16.78 -8.19 7.43
C MET A 368 -15.26 -8.38 7.52
N ALA A 369 -14.54 -7.43 8.11
CA ALA A 369 -13.08 -7.39 8.12
C ALA A 369 -12.44 -8.22 9.24
N ASP A 370 -13.08 -8.34 10.41
CA ASP A 370 -12.48 -8.87 11.64
C ASP A 370 -11.93 -10.30 11.49
N GLN A 371 -12.76 -11.23 11.04
CA GLN A 371 -12.36 -12.65 10.90
C GLN A 371 -11.25 -12.84 9.85
N PRO A 372 -11.39 -12.37 8.58
CA PRO A 372 -10.38 -12.65 7.56
C PRO A 372 -9.06 -11.93 7.79
N VAL A 373 -9.06 -10.77 8.45
CA VAL A 373 -7.82 -10.07 8.82
C VAL A 373 -7.07 -10.84 9.92
N ALA A 374 -7.77 -11.31 10.94
CA ALA A 374 -7.18 -12.17 11.96
C ALA A 374 -6.68 -13.50 11.38
N ALA A 375 -7.47 -14.10 10.47
CA ALA A 375 -7.07 -15.31 9.76
C ALA A 375 -5.77 -15.10 8.96
N LEU A 376 -5.65 -13.97 8.25
CA LEU A 376 -4.45 -13.63 7.51
C LEU A 376 -3.21 -13.57 8.41
N ILE A 377 -3.29 -12.87 9.56
CA ILE A 377 -2.17 -12.77 10.51
C ILE A 377 -1.80 -14.16 11.05
N LYS A 378 -2.80 -14.96 11.46
CA LYS A 378 -2.59 -16.31 12.00
C LYS A 378 -2.01 -17.27 10.96
N ASP A 379 -2.52 -17.26 9.74
CA ASP A 379 -2.06 -18.13 8.66
C ASP A 379 -0.62 -17.80 8.25
N LEU A 380 -0.29 -16.50 8.11
CA LEU A 380 1.09 -16.07 7.89
C LEU A 380 2.02 -16.52 9.02
N LYS A 381 1.59 -16.40 10.28
CA LYS A 381 2.36 -16.83 11.45
C LYS A 381 2.58 -18.35 11.46
N GLN A 382 1.52 -19.14 11.25
CA GLN A 382 1.58 -20.60 11.22
C GLN A 382 2.49 -21.14 10.11
N ARG A 383 2.60 -20.40 8.99
CA ARG A 383 3.47 -20.75 7.85
C ARG A 383 4.89 -20.20 7.97
N GLY A 384 5.21 -19.48 9.05
CA GLY A 384 6.52 -18.82 9.21
C GLY A 384 6.77 -17.68 8.23
N LEU A 385 5.69 -17.09 7.68
CA LEU A 385 5.76 -15.99 6.71
C LEU A 385 5.58 -14.62 7.37
N LEU A 386 5.05 -14.56 8.60
CA LEU A 386 4.72 -13.29 9.25
C LEU A 386 5.99 -12.47 9.55
N ASP A 387 7.10 -13.13 9.88
CA ASP A 387 8.35 -12.44 10.20
C ASP A 387 8.89 -11.64 9.00
N ASP A 388 8.67 -12.13 7.78
CA ASP A 388 9.09 -11.51 6.52
C ASP A 388 7.97 -10.68 5.83
N THR A 389 6.74 -10.75 6.33
CA THR A 389 5.57 -10.10 5.71
C THR A 389 4.99 -9.03 6.64
N LEU A 390 5.06 -7.78 6.20
CA LEU A 390 4.40 -6.67 6.90
C LEU A 390 2.92 -6.64 6.53
N VAL A 391 2.04 -6.83 7.50
CA VAL A 391 0.59 -6.61 7.35
C VAL A 391 0.25 -5.25 7.94
N VAL A 392 -0.37 -4.38 7.14
CA VAL A 392 -0.84 -3.06 7.55
C VAL A 392 -2.35 -2.99 7.41
N TRP A 393 -3.04 -2.51 8.43
CA TRP A 393 -4.44 -2.13 8.38
C TRP A 393 -4.54 -0.62 8.61
N GLY A 394 -5.13 0.12 7.69
CA GLY A 394 -5.18 1.56 7.78
C GLY A 394 -6.18 2.21 6.84
N SER A 395 -6.22 3.53 6.89
CA SER A 395 -7.10 4.37 6.08
C SER A 395 -6.49 5.77 5.90
N GLU A 396 -7.22 6.64 5.21
CA GLU A 396 -6.76 7.98 4.82
C GLU A 396 -6.78 9.03 5.92
N PHE A 397 -7.68 8.92 6.92
CA PHE A 397 -7.80 9.77 8.11
C PHE A 397 -8.74 9.11 9.13
N GLY A 398 -9.11 9.80 10.19
CA GLY A 398 -10.01 9.34 11.24
C GLY A 398 -11.35 10.04 11.27
N ARG A 399 -12.02 9.98 12.42
CA ARG A 399 -13.34 10.57 12.66
C ARG A 399 -13.33 11.48 13.88
N THR A 400 -14.12 12.57 13.80
CA THR A 400 -14.24 13.53 14.89
C THR A 400 -14.88 12.90 16.13
N PRO A 401 -14.56 13.38 17.35
CA PRO A 401 -15.33 13.06 18.55
C PRO A 401 -16.73 13.73 18.56
N LEU A 402 -17.04 14.51 17.53
CA LEU A 402 -18.32 15.18 17.39
C LEU A 402 -19.33 14.33 16.63
N GLY A 403 -20.58 14.34 17.09
CA GLY A 403 -21.70 13.81 16.31
C GLY A 403 -22.00 14.71 15.12
N GLU A 404 -22.22 14.10 13.94
CA GLU A 404 -22.60 14.86 12.77
C GLU A 404 -24.07 15.29 12.86
N ASN A 405 -24.31 16.60 12.80
CA ASN A 405 -25.61 17.21 13.01
C ASN A 405 -26.28 17.71 11.72
N ARG A 406 -25.93 17.13 10.58
CA ARG A 406 -26.56 17.41 9.29
C ARG A 406 -28.05 17.09 9.35
N GLY A 407 -28.91 18.10 9.26
CA GLY A 407 -30.36 17.94 9.21
C GLY A 407 -31.07 17.75 10.55
N GLY A 408 -30.43 18.02 11.69
CA GLY A 408 -31.09 18.11 13.01
C GLY A 408 -31.59 16.79 13.61
N ARG A 409 -31.18 15.64 13.10
CA ARG A 409 -31.61 14.32 13.59
C ARG A 409 -30.54 13.70 14.50
N SER A 410 -30.83 13.59 15.80
CA SER A 410 -29.93 12.97 16.79
C SER A 410 -29.91 11.43 16.77
N ALA A 411 -30.97 10.78 16.30
CA ALA A 411 -31.15 9.34 16.46
C ALA A 411 -30.30 8.47 15.51
N ASN A 412 -29.77 9.03 14.41
CA ASN A 412 -29.00 8.30 13.40
C ASN A 412 -27.68 9.01 13.09
N THR A 413 -26.95 9.39 14.13
CA THR A 413 -25.75 10.21 14.03
C THR A 413 -24.54 9.36 13.64
N GLY A 414 -23.70 9.89 12.75
CA GLY A 414 -22.36 9.41 12.47
C GLY A 414 -21.30 10.40 12.94
N ARG A 415 -20.09 10.27 12.43
CA ARG A 415 -18.98 11.17 12.72
C ARG A 415 -18.43 11.78 11.44
N ASP A 416 -18.01 13.05 11.49
CA ASP A 416 -17.38 13.75 10.37
C ASP A 416 -15.89 13.38 10.24
N HIS A 417 -15.27 13.76 9.16
CA HIS A 417 -13.87 13.55 8.85
C HIS A 417 -12.92 14.24 9.83
N HIS A 418 -11.82 13.59 10.20
CA HIS A 418 -10.86 14.13 11.15
C HIS A 418 -9.42 13.74 10.82
N PRO A 419 -8.55 14.69 10.40
CA PRO A 419 -7.20 14.36 10.02
C PRO A 419 -6.19 14.41 11.18
N PHE A 420 -6.53 15.04 12.33
CA PHE A 420 -5.56 15.34 13.39
C PHE A 420 -5.23 14.17 14.30
N SER A 421 -6.01 13.10 14.23
CA SER A 421 -5.70 11.83 14.89
C SER A 421 -6.48 10.68 14.25
N PHE A 422 -5.80 9.56 13.99
CA PHE A 422 -6.43 8.31 13.61
C PHE A 422 -5.52 7.13 13.93
N SER A 423 -6.07 5.92 13.80
CA SER A 423 -5.34 4.70 14.16
C SER A 423 -5.06 3.84 12.95
N ILE A 424 -3.87 3.26 12.93
CA ILE A 424 -3.49 2.14 12.07
C ILE A 424 -2.96 1.02 12.94
N PHE A 425 -2.97 -0.22 12.46
CA PHE A 425 -2.16 -1.26 13.08
C PHE A 425 -1.26 -1.96 12.07
N MET A 426 -0.19 -2.55 12.58
CA MET A 426 0.78 -3.31 11.80
C MET A 426 1.11 -4.63 12.52
N ALA A 427 1.43 -5.67 11.74
CA ALA A 427 1.89 -6.95 12.28
C ALA A 427 2.98 -7.55 11.37
N GLY A 428 3.94 -8.25 11.95
CA GLY A 428 5.02 -8.92 11.22
C GLY A 428 6.02 -7.98 10.55
N GLY A 429 6.86 -8.50 9.67
CA GLY A 429 7.82 -7.73 8.87
C GLY A 429 8.78 -6.87 9.71
N GLY A 430 9.18 -7.33 10.90
CA GLY A 430 10.05 -6.60 11.81
C GLY A 430 9.34 -5.59 12.72
N ILE A 431 8.01 -5.59 12.76
CA ILE A 431 7.21 -4.83 13.74
C ILE A 431 7.19 -5.59 15.07
N ARG A 432 7.41 -4.88 16.17
CA ARG A 432 7.27 -5.44 17.53
C ARG A 432 5.78 -5.49 17.90
N GLY A 433 5.21 -6.69 17.97
CA GLY A 433 3.81 -6.92 18.37
C GLY A 433 3.55 -6.64 19.86
N GLY A 434 2.28 -6.73 20.26
CA GLY A 434 1.83 -6.59 21.63
C GLY A 434 1.99 -5.18 22.22
N GLN A 435 1.92 -4.12 21.39
CA GLN A 435 2.09 -2.76 21.87
C GLN A 435 1.06 -1.78 21.32
N VAL A 436 0.81 -0.73 22.10
CA VAL A 436 0.09 0.46 21.67
C VAL A 436 1.06 1.63 21.66
N VAL A 437 1.22 2.31 20.53
CA VAL A 437 2.14 3.43 20.37
C VAL A 437 1.34 4.70 20.10
N GLY A 438 1.73 5.76 20.79
CA GLY A 438 1.11 7.06 20.68
C GLY A 438 -0.19 7.21 21.47
N GLU A 439 -0.51 8.45 21.80
CA GLU A 439 -1.70 8.81 22.55
C GLU A 439 -2.39 10.00 21.88
N THR A 440 -3.70 10.02 21.97
CA THR A 440 -4.53 11.17 21.62
C THR A 440 -5.01 11.85 22.90
N ASP A 441 -5.46 13.10 22.82
CA ASP A 441 -6.02 13.81 23.97
C ASP A 441 -7.28 13.12 24.55
N GLU A 442 -7.80 13.65 25.65
CA GLU A 442 -8.89 13.05 26.41
C GLU A 442 -10.17 12.81 25.60
N VAL A 443 -10.38 13.55 24.51
CA VAL A 443 -11.53 13.43 23.63
C VAL A 443 -11.19 12.85 22.27
N GLY A 444 -9.89 12.58 21.99
CA GLY A 444 -9.42 12.04 20.70
C GLY A 444 -9.43 13.09 19.58
N TRP A 445 -9.22 14.38 19.92
CA TRP A 445 -9.16 15.45 18.95
C TRP A 445 -7.77 15.59 18.30
N HIS A 446 -6.71 15.53 19.09
CA HIS A 446 -5.34 15.60 18.58
C HIS A 446 -4.51 14.42 19.02
N ALA A 447 -3.62 13.97 18.17
CA ALA A 447 -2.48 13.17 18.57
C ALA A 447 -1.54 14.03 19.42
N ILE A 448 -1.20 13.60 20.65
CA ILE A 448 -0.43 14.39 21.62
C ILE A 448 0.92 13.78 21.99
N LYS A 449 1.06 12.45 21.87
CA LYS A 449 2.29 11.75 22.23
C LYS A 449 2.69 10.79 21.11
N ASP A 450 4.00 10.66 20.86
CA ASP A 450 4.55 9.86 19.78
C ASP A 450 3.80 10.06 18.44
N ARG A 451 3.58 11.32 18.11
CA ARG A 451 2.84 11.74 16.92
C ARG A 451 3.54 11.23 15.68
N MET A 452 2.80 10.59 14.79
CA MET A 452 3.31 9.99 13.57
C MET A 452 2.56 10.56 12.36
N HIS A 453 3.24 11.37 11.55
CA HIS A 453 2.69 11.84 10.29
C HIS A 453 2.64 10.69 9.26
N ILE A 454 1.78 10.78 8.24
CA ILE A 454 1.73 9.77 7.16
C ILE A 454 3.12 9.59 6.51
N ASN A 455 3.91 10.66 6.35
CA ASN A 455 5.26 10.53 5.80
C ASN A 455 6.23 9.80 6.76
N ASP A 456 5.99 9.84 8.07
CA ASP A 456 6.76 9.05 9.05
C ASP A 456 6.40 7.56 8.94
N PHE A 457 5.12 7.26 8.68
CA PHE A 457 4.68 5.91 8.35
C PHE A 457 5.40 5.40 7.08
N HIS A 458 5.46 6.20 6.02
CA HIS A 458 6.17 5.82 4.80
C HIS A 458 7.68 5.63 5.02
N ALA A 459 8.32 6.52 5.79
CA ALA A 459 9.73 6.37 6.17
C ALA A 459 9.98 5.08 6.95
N THR A 460 9.09 4.75 7.89
CA THR A 460 9.16 3.53 8.69
C THR A 460 8.96 2.28 7.83
N LEU A 461 7.98 2.31 6.92
CA LEU A 461 7.74 1.23 5.98
C LEU A 461 8.97 0.99 5.10
N LEU A 462 9.52 2.03 4.46
CA LEU A 462 10.74 1.91 3.64
C LEU A 462 11.93 1.39 4.44
N HIS A 463 12.08 1.81 5.70
CA HIS A 463 13.13 1.30 6.59
C HIS A 463 13.00 -0.20 6.85
N LEU A 464 11.78 -0.72 7.09
CA LEU A 464 11.56 -2.16 7.25
C LEU A 464 11.96 -2.95 5.99
N PHE A 465 11.83 -2.36 4.81
CA PHE A 465 12.28 -2.94 3.54
C PHE A 465 13.76 -2.70 3.21
N GLY A 466 14.53 -2.19 4.17
CA GLY A 466 15.98 -2.00 4.03
C GLY A 466 16.37 -0.73 3.29
N PHE A 467 15.51 0.28 3.21
CA PHE A 467 15.81 1.55 2.58
C PHE A 467 16.01 2.68 3.57
N ASP A 468 17.03 3.46 3.33
CA ASP A 468 17.08 4.85 3.73
C ASP A 468 16.12 5.62 2.79
N HIS A 469 15.03 6.15 3.37
CA HIS A 469 13.98 6.82 2.60
C HIS A 469 14.45 8.13 1.95
N GLU A 470 15.57 8.70 2.38
CA GLU A 470 16.16 9.90 1.80
C GLU A 470 17.04 9.57 0.59
N ARG A 471 17.62 8.37 0.54
CA ARG A 471 18.47 7.88 -0.54
C ARG A 471 17.69 7.18 -1.65
N LEU A 472 16.49 6.66 -1.38
CA LEU A 472 15.64 6.05 -2.41
C LEU A 472 14.97 7.15 -3.23
N THR A 473 15.64 7.59 -4.29
CA THR A 473 15.20 8.70 -5.14
C THR A 473 15.02 8.28 -6.59
N TYR A 474 14.26 9.08 -7.32
CA TYR A 474 14.13 8.99 -8.77
C TYR A 474 14.23 10.38 -9.39
N ARG A 475 15.15 10.54 -10.37
CA ARG A 475 15.38 11.78 -11.09
C ARG A 475 14.29 12.02 -12.12
N PHE A 476 13.46 13.06 -11.92
CA PHE A 476 12.41 13.43 -12.85
C PHE A 476 12.33 14.95 -13.02
N LYS A 477 12.32 15.42 -14.27
CA LYS A 477 12.27 16.86 -14.62
C LYS A 477 13.27 17.72 -13.82
N GLY A 478 14.49 17.23 -13.65
CA GLY A 478 15.55 17.98 -12.99
C GLY A 478 15.59 17.93 -11.46
N ARG A 479 14.62 17.27 -10.80
CA ARG A 479 14.57 17.08 -9.35
C ARG A 479 14.67 15.60 -8.99
N ASP A 480 15.32 15.29 -7.85
CA ASP A 480 15.29 13.97 -7.24
C ASP A 480 14.07 13.88 -6.32
N PHE A 481 13.12 13.02 -6.71
CA PHE A 481 11.90 12.78 -5.94
C PHE A 481 12.08 11.55 -5.04
N ARG A 482 11.42 11.56 -3.90
CA ARG A 482 11.30 10.42 -2.96
C ARG A 482 9.86 10.30 -2.44
N LEU A 483 9.47 9.11 -1.94
CA LEU A 483 8.12 8.86 -1.43
C LEU A 483 7.72 9.83 -0.30
N THR A 484 8.67 10.14 0.59
CA THR A 484 8.46 11.00 1.77
C THR A 484 8.56 12.50 1.49
N ASP A 485 8.74 12.89 0.23
CA ASP A 485 9.03 14.26 -0.20
C ASP A 485 10.16 14.90 0.64
N VAL A 486 9.89 15.97 1.40
CA VAL A 486 10.89 16.65 2.26
C VAL A 486 10.77 16.25 3.74
N ALA A 487 9.89 15.33 4.08
CA ALA A 487 9.55 14.93 5.44
C ALA A 487 9.89 13.45 5.71
N GLY A 488 9.39 12.92 6.80
CA GLY A 488 9.50 11.52 7.20
C GLY A 488 10.56 11.29 8.27
N LYS A 489 10.17 10.59 9.33
CA LYS A 489 11.05 10.11 10.40
C LYS A 489 10.70 8.65 10.70
N VAL A 490 11.70 7.80 10.80
CA VAL A 490 11.50 6.38 11.16
C VAL A 490 11.01 6.28 12.61
N ALA A 491 9.88 5.60 12.81
CA ALA A 491 9.30 5.36 14.14
C ALA A 491 9.94 4.14 14.79
N ASN A 492 11.17 4.30 15.32
CA ASN A 492 11.97 3.21 15.90
C ASN A 492 11.26 2.46 17.04
N LYS A 493 10.30 3.07 17.75
CA LYS A 493 9.50 2.41 18.79
C LYS A 493 8.68 1.24 18.28
N LEU A 494 8.34 1.24 17.00
CA LEU A 494 7.55 0.18 16.36
C LEU A 494 8.39 -1.02 15.95
N ILE A 495 9.70 -0.84 15.81
CA ILE A 495 10.61 -1.82 15.22
C ILE A 495 11.20 -2.73 16.28
N SER A 496 11.22 -4.05 16.02
CA SER A 496 11.77 -5.10 16.88
C SER A 496 13.31 -5.14 16.88
#